data_6184f4ff8ca991d9e59634613b128186
#
_entry.id   6184f4ff8ca991d9e59634613b128186
#
_cell.length_a   1.000
_cell.length_b   1.000
_cell.length_c   1.000
_cell.angle_alpha   90.00
_cell.angle_beta   90.00
_cell.angle_gamma   90.00
#
_symmetry.space_group_name_H-M   'P 1'
#
loop_
_entity.id
_entity.type
_entity.pdbx_description
1 polymer ?
#
loop_
_entity_poly.entity_id
_entity_poly.type
_entity_poly.pdbx_seq_one_letter_code
_entity_poly.pdbx_strand_id
1 'polypeptide(L)'
;MRHRVPMVVGRAIVALAVAGLCSFVSPSIASSRTSSSANQSSSSQTEGHKSGHHVQVAEDDSQPSELTQAEAAIEKKDYAAAEGLLRKFLAREAANYEGWFDLGFVENALGNVPESIAAYRKSVAAKPEVFESNLNLGLQLAKSNQPDAEEFLRAATKLKPTSNEAEGKYRAWLSLAQVVAKSRPEEAITDYQLAASIQPNEIEPHLAAGLLFEQANKFIDAEIEYKKALAIDAHSSDAVVGLANIYMRGDRFSEAEEYLRKLVEEHPQSAPERIQLGRVLAAEGKTEAGIAELQAGMKLAPGDETVQREVAELCATAGRNDLAEAGYRELVAAHPNDAELHDGLGKALLFQKKSAEAQKELTISVKLKPDYGDAYYDLAFAANDTKDYPTVIGALDARAKLLGETPMTYFLRASAYDHLRDYKRAAVNFHLFLKVANGKYPDQEWQATHRLITIEKKK
;
A
#
# COMPACT_ATOMS: atom_id res chain seq x y z
N MET A 1 19.18 16.84 23.10
CA MET A 1 18.37 15.60 23.06
C MET A 1 17.52 15.69 21.80
N ARG A 2 17.81 14.87 20.80
CA ARG A 2 17.06 14.85 19.54
C ARG A 2 15.72 14.16 19.81
N HIS A 3 14.62 14.90 19.77
CA HIS A 3 13.28 14.33 19.80
C HIS A 3 13.09 13.56 18.49
N ARG A 4 13.07 12.23 18.58
CA ARG A 4 12.55 11.39 17.50
C ARG A 4 11.04 11.64 17.44
N VAL A 5 10.60 12.34 16.41
CA VAL A 5 9.18 12.37 16.03
C VAL A 5 8.77 10.92 15.78
N PRO A 6 7.72 10.41 16.41
CA PRO A 6 7.21 9.09 16.06
C PRO A 6 6.68 9.19 14.63
N MET A 7 7.41 8.55 13.71
CA MET A 7 7.02 8.44 12.32
C MET A 7 5.79 7.53 12.28
N VAL A 8 4.61 8.13 12.19
CA VAL A 8 3.40 7.41 11.79
C VAL A 8 3.63 7.06 10.33
N VAL A 9 4.21 5.88 10.12
CA VAL A 9 4.30 5.27 8.80
C VAL A 9 2.86 4.94 8.41
N GLY A 10 2.19 5.89 7.77
CA GLY A 10 0.97 5.61 7.05
C GLY A 10 1.27 4.42 6.16
N ARG A 11 0.61 3.30 6.43
CA ARG A 11 0.54 2.16 5.53
C ARG A 11 -0.17 2.64 4.27
N ALA A 12 0.55 3.29 3.38
CA ALA A 12 0.21 3.24 1.99
C ALA A 12 0.37 1.75 1.64
N ILE A 13 -0.71 1.01 1.79
CA ILE A 13 -0.90 -0.24 1.10
C ILE A 13 -0.96 0.22 -0.36
N VAL A 14 0.19 0.19 -1.04
CA VAL A 14 0.18 0.03 -2.48
C VAL A 14 -0.48 -1.34 -2.65
N ALA A 15 -1.81 -1.32 -2.75
CA ALA A 15 -2.53 -2.39 -3.37
C ALA A 15 -2.00 -2.35 -4.80
N LEU A 16 -0.94 -3.15 -5.06
CA LEU A 16 -0.66 -3.61 -6.42
C LEU A 16 -2.01 -4.14 -6.89
N ALA A 17 -2.69 -3.28 -7.67
CA ALA A 17 -3.96 -3.64 -8.23
C ALA A 17 -3.67 -4.87 -9.07
N VAL A 18 -4.18 -6.02 -8.65
CA VAL A 18 -4.24 -7.28 -9.41
C VAL A 18 -5.03 -7.08 -10.73
N ALA A 19 -5.27 -5.84 -11.10
CA ALA A 19 -6.10 -5.43 -12.24
C ALA A 19 -5.39 -5.47 -13.60
N GLY A 20 -4.09 -5.73 -13.68
CA GLY A 20 -3.34 -5.53 -14.94
C GLY A 20 -3.03 -6.79 -15.76
N LEU A 21 -2.97 -7.99 -15.19
CA LEU A 21 -2.31 -9.12 -15.87
C LEU A 21 -3.10 -10.43 -15.91
N CYS A 22 -4.40 -10.40 -16.03
CA CYS A 22 -5.15 -11.58 -16.47
C CYS A 22 -5.33 -11.62 -17.99
N SER A 23 -4.24 -11.50 -18.74
CA SER A 23 -4.28 -11.94 -20.14
C SER A 23 -4.21 -13.46 -20.12
N PHE A 24 -5.33 -14.11 -20.38
CA PHE A 24 -5.36 -15.57 -20.55
C PHE A 24 -4.49 -15.97 -21.74
N VAL A 25 -3.81 -17.10 -21.64
CA VAL A 25 -3.18 -17.71 -22.80
C VAL A 25 -4.31 -18.02 -23.76
N SER A 26 -4.34 -17.32 -24.89
CA SER A 26 -5.25 -17.65 -25.97
C SER A 26 -5.00 -19.10 -26.38
N PRO A 27 -6.00 -19.87 -26.79
CA PRO A 27 -5.75 -21.15 -27.43
C PRO A 27 -4.78 -20.88 -28.59
N SER A 28 -3.52 -21.28 -28.42
CA SER A 28 -2.65 -21.35 -29.57
C SER A 28 -3.21 -22.53 -30.36
N ILE A 29 -3.99 -22.20 -31.38
CA ILE A 29 -4.39 -23.17 -32.38
C ILE A 29 -3.06 -23.63 -32.94
N ALA A 30 -2.59 -24.73 -32.39
CA ALA A 30 -1.38 -25.38 -32.84
C ALA A 30 -1.69 -25.93 -34.21
N SER A 31 -1.64 -25.07 -35.22
CA SER A 31 -1.52 -25.44 -36.62
C SER A 31 -0.13 -26.08 -36.84
N SER A 32 0.15 -27.13 -36.11
CA SER A 32 1.24 -28.05 -36.40
C SER A 32 0.68 -29.28 -37.12
N ARG A 33 -0.12 -29.02 -38.11
CA ARG A 33 -0.19 -29.97 -39.23
C ARG A 33 0.96 -29.58 -40.14
N THR A 34 2.09 -30.29 -39.98
CA THR A 34 3.12 -30.40 -41.00
C THR A 34 2.41 -30.76 -42.30
N SER A 35 2.19 -29.76 -43.15
CA SER A 35 1.98 -30.01 -44.57
C SER A 35 3.24 -30.60 -45.13
N SER A 36 3.31 -31.92 -45.09
CA SER A 36 4.23 -32.70 -45.92
C SER A 36 3.80 -32.50 -47.36
N SER A 37 4.29 -31.45 -47.99
CA SER A 37 4.28 -31.31 -49.43
C SER A 37 5.35 -32.28 -49.98
N ALA A 38 4.93 -33.49 -50.20
CA ALA A 38 5.68 -34.40 -51.07
C ALA A 38 5.46 -33.95 -52.51
N ASN A 39 6.51 -33.41 -53.07
CA ASN A 39 6.60 -33.07 -54.48
C ASN A 39 6.77 -34.33 -55.30
N GLN A 40 6.05 -34.33 -56.39
CA GLN A 40 6.00 -35.27 -57.50
C GLN A 40 7.35 -35.88 -57.93
N SER A 41 7.33 -37.11 -58.35
CA SER A 41 7.60 -37.47 -59.77
C SER A 41 7.40 -38.92 -60.05
N SER A 42 6.55 -39.14 -61.04
CA SER A 42 6.63 -40.02 -62.20
C SER A 42 6.84 -41.56 -62.06
N SER A 43 5.81 -42.15 -62.60
CA SER A 43 5.84 -43.23 -63.65
C SER A 43 5.99 -44.65 -63.23
N SER A 44 5.07 -45.36 -63.77
CA SER A 44 4.99 -46.65 -64.50
C SER A 44 4.30 -47.83 -63.78
N GLN A 45 3.11 -48.09 -64.32
CA GLN A 45 2.59 -49.39 -64.79
C GLN A 45 3.12 -50.69 -64.14
N THR A 46 2.23 -51.51 -63.60
CA THR A 46 1.52 -52.59 -64.29
C THR A 46 0.68 -53.43 -63.32
N GLU A 47 -0.55 -53.68 -63.79
CA GLU A 47 -1.41 -54.88 -63.72
C GLU A 47 -1.34 -55.89 -62.58
N GLY A 48 -2.54 -56.18 -62.03
CA GLY A 48 -2.83 -57.58 -61.64
C GLY A 48 -3.81 -57.80 -60.50
N HIS A 49 -5.13 -57.86 -60.80
CA HIS A 49 -6.17 -58.75 -60.27
C HIS A 49 -6.24 -59.16 -58.78
N LYS A 50 -7.25 -58.89 -58.05
CA LYS A 50 -8.46 -59.71 -57.75
C LYS A 50 -9.16 -59.26 -56.46
N SER A 51 -10.46 -58.84 -56.63
CA SER A 51 -11.63 -59.02 -55.76
C SER A 51 -11.45 -59.34 -54.29
N GLY A 52 -11.94 -58.43 -53.48
CA GLY A 52 -12.42 -58.61 -52.13
C GLY A 52 -13.42 -57.48 -51.85
N HIS A 53 -14.68 -57.81 -51.67
CA HIS A 53 -15.74 -56.83 -51.23
C HIS A 53 -15.40 -56.30 -49.87
N HIS A 54 -14.91 -55.10 -49.81
CA HIS A 54 -14.98 -54.24 -48.61
C HIS A 54 -16.10 -53.25 -48.88
N VAL A 55 -17.11 -53.31 -48.02
CA VAL A 55 -18.11 -52.26 -47.88
C VAL A 55 -17.35 -51.01 -47.43
N GLN A 56 -17.08 -50.08 -48.36
CA GLN A 56 -16.67 -48.73 -48.02
C GLN A 56 -17.85 -48.05 -47.36
N VAL A 57 -17.82 -47.90 -46.05
CA VAL A 57 -18.53 -46.83 -45.39
C VAL A 57 -17.84 -45.56 -45.88
N ALA A 58 -18.51 -44.86 -46.79
CA ALA A 58 -18.10 -43.53 -47.18
C ALA A 58 -18.17 -42.63 -45.92
N GLU A 59 -17.04 -42.39 -45.30
CA GLU A 59 -16.89 -41.23 -44.40
C GLU A 59 -17.11 -40.01 -45.33
N ASP A 60 -18.15 -39.26 -45.04
CA ASP A 60 -18.46 -38.00 -45.70
C ASP A 60 -17.46 -36.93 -45.18
N ASP A 61 -16.34 -36.86 -45.87
CA ASP A 61 -15.12 -36.09 -45.55
C ASP A 61 -15.29 -34.58 -45.91
N SER A 62 -16.51 -34.08 -46.05
CA SER A 62 -16.74 -32.75 -46.62
C SER A 62 -17.05 -31.60 -45.65
N GLN A 63 -17.20 -31.89 -44.36
CA GLN A 63 -17.38 -30.80 -43.38
C GLN A 63 -16.37 -30.84 -42.24
N PRO A 64 -15.76 -29.66 -41.88
CA PRO A 64 -14.86 -29.58 -40.71
C PRO A 64 -15.58 -30.06 -39.46
N SER A 65 -14.87 -30.73 -38.55
CA SER A 65 -15.42 -31.18 -37.29
C SER A 65 -15.97 -29.98 -36.51
N GLU A 66 -16.97 -30.21 -35.64
CA GLU A 66 -17.51 -29.12 -34.80
C GLU A 66 -16.44 -28.44 -33.96
N LEU A 67 -15.40 -29.16 -33.55
CA LEU A 67 -14.25 -28.57 -32.87
C LEU A 67 -13.52 -27.59 -33.80
N THR A 68 -13.21 -27.97 -35.03
CA THR A 68 -12.54 -27.09 -36.01
C THR A 68 -13.38 -25.88 -36.36
N GLN A 69 -14.72 -26.03 -36.40
CA GLN A 69 -15.67 -24.90 -36.62
C GLN A 69 -15.68 -23.96 -35.42
N ALA A 70 -15.61 -24.51 -34.20
CA ALA A 70 -15.54 -23.72 -32.98
C ALA A 70 -14.23 -22.94 -32.87
N GLU A 71 -13.08 -23.56 -33.20
CA GLU A 71 -11.78 -22.90 -33.29
C GLU A 71 -11.82 -21.72 -34.28
N ALA A 72 -12.40 -21.92 -35.46
CA ALA A 72 -12.58 -20.86 -36.44
C ALA A 72 -13.52 -19.72 -35.96
N ALA A 73 -14.51 -20.02 -35.13
CA ALA A 73 -15.36 -19.03 -34.49
C ALA A 73 -14.60 -18.26 -33.39
N ILE A 74 -13.75 -18.93 -32.62
CA ILE A 74 -12.88 -18.29 -31.63
C ILE A 74 -11.91 -17.31 -32.31
N GLU A 75 -11.29 -17.69 -33.42
CA GLU A 75 -10.41 -16.81 -34.20
C GLU A 75 -11.15 -15.53 -34.66
N LYS A 76 -12.41 -15.66 -35.03
CA LYS A 76 -13.28 -14.53 -35.41
C LYS A 76 -13.87 -13.77 -34.21
N LYS A 77 -13.56 -14.22 -32.97
CA LYS A 77 -14.12 -13.70 -31.71
C LYS A 77 -15.66 -13.84 -31.60
N ASP A 78 -16.24 -14.76 -32.37
CA ASP A 78 -17.65 -15.12 -32.25
C ASP A 78 -17.81 -16.18 -31.15
N TYR A 79 -17.68 -15.73 -29.91
CA TYR A 79 -17.68 -16.62 -28.75
C TYR A 79 -19.06 -17.29 -28.52
N ALA A 80 -20.15 -16.63 -28.88
CA ALA A 80 -21.48 -17.23 -28.75
C ALA A 80 -21.65 -18.42 -29.71
N ALA A 81 -21.22 -18.30 -30.98
CA ALA A 81 -21.23 -19.40 -31.92
C ALA A 81 -20.27 -20.52 -31.48
N ALA A 82 -19.06 -20.16 -31.01
CA ALA A 82 -18.08 -21.12 -30.51
C ALA A 82 -18.62 -21.93 -29.32
N GLU A 83 -19.26 -21.29 -28.35
CA GLU A 83 -19.90 -21.97 -27.20
C GLU A 83 -20.89 -23.05 -27.66
N GLY A 84 -21.82 -22.70 -28.56
CA GLY A 84 -22.80 -23.65 -29.07
C GLY A 84 -22.19 -24.86 -29.76
N LEU A 85 -21.15 -24.66 -30.57
CA LEU A 85 -20.41 -25.70 -31.26
C LEU A 85 -19.64 -26.60 -30.29
N LEU A 86 -18.94 -25.99 -29.30
CA LEU A 86 -18.18 -26.74 -28.30
C LEU A 86 -19.08 -27.59 -27.40
N ARG A 87 -20.21 -27.05 -26.94
CA ARG A 87 -21.19 -27.81 -26.13
C ARG A 87 -21.73 -29.00 -26.91
N LYS A 88 -22.01 -28.83 -28.20
CA LYS A 88 -22.49 -29.91 -29.08
C LYS A 88 -21.42 -30.97 -29.30
N PHE A 89 -20.19 -30.56 -29.55
CA PHE A 89 -19.02 -31.46 -29.69
C PHE A 89 -18.78 -32.26 -28.39
N LEU A 90 -18.76 -31.61 -27.26
CA LEU A 90 -18.48 -32.21 -25.94
C LEU A 90 -19.61 -33.12 -25.45
N ALA A 91 -20.83 -32.98 -25.96
CA ALA A 91 -21.90 -33.92 -25.70
C ALA A 91 -21.62 -35.35 -26.28
N ARG A 92 -20.78 -35.42 -27.32
CA ARG A 92 -20.34 -36.68 -27.94
C ARG A 92 -18.95 -37.08 -27.51
N GLU A 93 -18.07 -36.13 -27.33
CA GLU A 93 -16.65 -36.30 -27.02
C GLU A 93 -16.31 -35.76 -25.62
N ALA A 94 -17.00 -36.28 -24.59
CA ALA A 94 -16.90 -35.76 -23.22
C ALA A 94 -15.50 -35.88 -22.59
N ALA A 95 -14.59 -36.73 -23.12
CA ALA A 95 -13.23 -36.89 -22.65
C ALA A 95 -12.21 -36.02 -23.42
N ASN A 96 -12.65 -35.19 -24.38
CA ASN A 96 -11.74 -34.36 -25.15
C ASN A 96 -11.28 -33.15 -24.36
N TYR A 97 -9.99 -33.11 -23.98
CA TYR A 97 -9.41 -32.04 -23.16
C TYR A 97 -9.35 -30.69 -23.90
N GLU A 98 -9.11 -30.70 -25.23
CA GLU A 98 -9.00 -29.50 -26.06
C GLU A 98 -10.36 -28.80 -26.12
N GLY A 99 -11.43 -29.53 -26.39
CA GLY A 99 -12.79 -28.98 -26.38
C GLY A 99 -13.18 -28.37 -25.03
N TRP A 100 -12.80 -29.01 -23.92
CA TRP A 100 -13.03 -28.42 -22.59
C TRP A 100 -12.16 -27.19 -22.33
N PHE A 101 -10.93 -27.18 -22.81
CA PHE A 101 -10.05 -26.01 -22.72
C PHE A 101 -10.61 -24.82 -23.49
N ASP A 102 -11.02 -25.04 -24.74
CA ASP A 102 -11.61 -24.02 -25.61
C ASP A 102 -12.94 -23.50 -25.03
N LEU A 103 -13.77 -24.38 -24.47
CA LEU A 103 -14.98 -23.96 -23.79
C LEU A 103 -14.65 -23.08 -22.56
N GLY A 104 -13.64 -23.45 -21.77
CA GLY A 104 -13.17 -22.63 -20.64
C GLY A 104 -12.72 -21.24 -21.09
N PHE A 105 -12.02 -21.14 -22.21
CA PHE A 105 -11.59 -19.87 -22.79
C PHE A 105 -12.79 -19.03 -23.27
N VAL A 106 -13.71 -19.64 -23.98
CA VAL A 106 -14.92 -18.99 -24.51
C VAL A 106 -15.81 -18.48 -23.38
N GLU A 107 -16.06 -19.31 -22.36
CA GLU A 107 -16.86 -18.92 -21.18
C GLU A 107 -16.21 -17.74 -20.42
N ASN A 108 -14.88 -17.73 -20.31
CA ASN A 108 -14.17 -16.59 -19.74
C ASN A 108 -14.36 -15.32 -20.60
N ALA A 109 -14.26 -15.43 -21.91
CA ALA A 109 -14.45 -14.31 -22.83
C ALA A 109 -15.89 -13.76 -22.80
N LEU A 110 -16.86 -14.61 -22.53
CA LEU A 110 -18.27 -14.25 -22.32
C LEU A 110 -18.55 -13.70 -20.89
N GLY A 111 -17.57 -13.77 -19.98
CA GLY A 111 -17.73 -13.32 -18.59
C GLY A 111 -18.34 -14.36 -17.65
N ASN A 112 -18.56 -15.58 -18.10
CA ASN A 112 -19.16 -16.69 -17.35
C ASN A 112 -18.08 -17.40 -16.51
N VAL A 113 -17.58 -16.73 -15.46
CA VAL A 113 -16.44 -17.21 -14.65
C VAL A 113 -16.65 -18.58 -14.04
N PRO A 114 -17.80 -18.91 -13.41
CA PRO A 114 -18.02 -20.24 -12.85
C PRO A 114 -17.98 -21.36 -13.90
N GLU A 115 -18.57 -21.15 -15.06
CA GLU A 115 -18.61 -22.07 -16.18
C GLU A 115 -17.22 -22.26 -16.78
N SER A 116 -16.44 -21.18 -16.90
CA SER A 116 -15.04 -21.22 -17.33
C SER A 116 -14.20 -22.09 -16.40
N ILE A 117 -14.28 -21.88 -15.09
CA ILE A 117 -13.57 -22.72 -14.10
C ILE A 117 -13.99 -24.19 -14.22
N ALA A 118 -15.30 -24.45 -14.37
CA ALA A 118 -15.81 -25.82 -14.50
C ALA A 118 -15.28 -26.51 -15.77
N ALA A 119 -15.20 -25.78 -16.88
CA ALA A 119 -14.68 -26.29 -18.14
C ALA A 119 -13.16 -26.55 -18.04
N TYR A 120 -12.37 -25.61 -17.51
CA TYR A 120 -10.94 -25.83 -17.31
C TYR A 120 -10.64 -27.01 -16.35
N ARG A 121 -11.44 -27.19 -15.28
CA ARG A 121 -11.30 -28.36 -14.39
C ARG A 121 -11.50 -29.68 -15.16
N LYS A 122 -12.48 -29.72 -16.06
CA LYS A 122 -12.70 -30.90 -16.91
C LYS A 122 -11.57 -31.13 -17.90
N SER A 123 -10.99 -30.06 -18.46
CA SER A 123 -9.81 -30.16 -19.31
C SER A 123 -8.62 -30.76 -18.55
N VAL A 124 -8.32 -30.24 -17.34
CA VAL A 124 -7.25 -30.78 -16.49
C VAL A 124 -7.54 -32.21 -16.06
N ALA A 125 -8.78 -32.54 -15.71
CA ALA A 125 -9.16 -33.91 -15.34
C ALA A 125 -9.00 -34.90 -16.48
N ALA A 126 -9.27 -34.49 -17.73
CA ALA A 126 -9.11 -35.33 -18.92
C ALA A 126 -7.62 -35.52 -19.29
N LYS A 127 -6.79 -34.48 -19.08
CA LYS A 127 -5.37 -34.53 -19.39
C LYS A 127 -4.57 -33.60 -18.44
N PRO A 128 -4.09 -34.12 -17.29
CA PRO A 128 -3.44 -33.30 -16.25
C PRO A 128 -2.10 -32.69 -16.65
N GLU A 129 -1.41 -33.28 -17.63
CA GLU A 129 -0.08 -32.84 -18.09
C GLU A 129 -0.11 -31.71 -19.13
N VAL A 130 -1.24 -31.05 -19.33
CA VAL A 130 -1.35 -29.91 -20.25
C VAL A 130 -1.04 -28.63 -19.50
N PHE A 131 0.00 -27.93 -19.93
CA PHE A 131 0.44 -26.67 -19.33
C PHE A 131 -0.66 -25.60 -19.36
N GLU A 132 -1.26 -25.38 -20.54
CA GLU A 132 -2.23 -24.32 -20.79
C GLU A 132 -3.50 -24.49 -19.95
N SER A 133 -3.96 -25.73 -19.80
CA SER A 133 -5.13 -26.05 -18.97
C SER A 133 -4.88 -25.75 -17.48
N ASN A 134 -3.70 -26.16 -16.98
CA ASN A 134 -3.32 -25.88 -15.60
C ASN A 134 -3.11 -24.38 -15.35
N LEU A 135 -2.40 -23.69 -16.26
CA LEU A 135 -2.17 -22.25 -16.12
C LEU A 135 -3.47 -21.46 -16.11
N ASN A 136 -4.35 -21.68 -17.12
CA ASN A 136 -5.58 -20.91 -17.23
C ASN A 136 -6.56 -21.22 -16.08
N LEU A 137 -6.64 -22.47 -15.63
CA LEU A 137 -7.41 -22.83 -14.44
C LEU A 137 -6.86 -22.11 -13.20
N GLY A 138 -5.55 -22.17 -12.98
CA GLY A 138 -4.91 -21.52 -11.85
C GLY A 138 -5.11 -20.00 -11.84
N LEU A 139 -4.97 -19.35 -13.01
CA LEU A 139 -5.24 -17.90 -13.16
C LEU A 139 -6.69 -17.54 -12.84
N GLN A 140 -7.64 -18.34 -13.33
CA GLN A 140 -9.07 -18.08 -13.11
C GLN A 140 -9.45 -18.25 -11.64
N LEU A 141 -8.88 -19.28 -10.99
CA LEU A 141 -9.05 -19.53 -9.56
C LEU A 141 -8.43 -18.42 -8.71
N ALA A 142 -7.21 -17.97 -9.06
CA ALA A 142 -6.54 -16.86 -8.38
C ALA A 142 -7.35 -15.56 -8.46
N LYS A 143 -7.84 -15.21 -9.66
CA LYS A 143 -8.72 -14.06 -9.90
C LYS A 143 -10.00 -14.12 -9.07
N SER A 144 -10.51 -15.32 -8.83
CA SER A 144 -11.73 -15.57 -8.04
C SER A 144 -11.42 -15.81 -6.55
N ASN A 145 -10.19 -15.58 -6.07
CA ASN A 145 -9.73 -15.85 -4.71
C ASN A 145 -10.04 -17.27 -4.21
N GLN A 146 -9.96 -18.25 -5.10
CA GLN A 146 -10.17 -19.65 -4.76
C GLN A 146 -8.90 -20.27 -4.19
N PRO A 147 -8.97 -21.06 -3.10
CA PRO A 147 -7.79 -21.54 -2.38
C PRO A 147 -6.93 -22.55 -3.17
N ASP A 148 -7.49 -23.26 -4.12
CA ASP A 148 -6.83 -24.26 -4.93
C ASP A 148 -6.09 -23.71 -6.17
N ALA A 149 -6.09 -22.38 -6.34
CA ALA A 149 -5.32 -21.73 -7.42
C ALA A 149 -3.84 -22.12 -7.43
N GLU A 150 -3.24 -22.20 -6.24
CA GLU A 150 -1.84 -22.58 -6.08
C GLU A 150 -1.52 -23.96 -6.66
N GLU A 151 -2.37 -24.95 -6.44
CA GLU A 151 -2.16 -26.33 -6.93
C GLU A 151 -1.91 -26.34 -8.44
N PHE A 152 -2.79 -25.67 -9.18
CA PHE A 152 -2.74 -25.67 -10.66
C PHE A 152 -1.63 -24.77 -11.19
N LEU A 153 -1.34 -23.61 -10.55
CA LEU A 153 -0.19 -22.80 -10.93
C LEU A 153 1.12 -23.54 -10.69
N ARG A 154 1.24 -24.23 -9.58
CA ARG A 154 2.41 -25.05 -9.27
C ARG A 154 2.56 -26.24 -10.23
N ALA A 155 1.46 -26.83 -10.67
CA ALA A 155 1.50 -27.85 -11.74
C ALA A 155 2.02 -27.23 -13.05
N ALA A 156 1.51 -26.07 -13.44
CA ALA A 156 1.96 -25.36 -14.64
C ALA A 156 3.47 -25.04 -14.61
N THR A 157 4.05 -24.64 -13.48
CA THR A 157 5.50 -24.37 -13.42
C THR A 157 6.36 -25.60 -13.76
N LYS A 158 5.85 -26.81 -13.57
CA LYS A 158 6.54 -28.08 -13.86
C LYS A 158 6.32 -28.58 -15.28
N LEU A 159 5.25 -28.17 -15.94
CA LEU A 159 4.86 -28.61 -17.27
C LEU A 159 5.53 -27.74 -18.34
N LYS A 160 5.58 -28.24 -19.57
CA LYS A 160 6.14 -27.53 -20.72
C LYS A 160 5.01 -26.90 -21.54
N PRO A 161 5.07 -25.57 -21.84
CA PRO A 161 4.14 -24.90 -22.73
C PRO A 161 4.21 -25.49 -24.16
N THR A 162 3.09 -25.50 -24.86
CA THR A 162 3.04 -25.96 -26.26
C THR A 162 3.59 -24.90 -27.22
N SER A 163 3.52 -23.64 -26.85
CA SER A 163 4.04 -22.51 -27.62
C SER A 163 4.55 -21.41 -26.65
N ASN A 164 5.40 -20.51 -27.16
CA ASN A 164 5.95 -19.40 -26.42
C ASN A 164 6.46 -19.78 -25.03
N GLU A 165 7.37 -20.74 -24.97
CA GLU A 165 7.82 -21.38 -23.72
C GLU A 165 8.25 -20.34 -22.66
N ALA A 166 9.00 -19.31 -23.06
CA ALA A 166 9.45 -18.27 -22.15
C ALA A 166 8.27 -17.49 -21.54
N GLU A 167 7.34 -17.03 -22.37
CA GLU A 167 6.14 -16.29 -21.92
C GLU A 167 5.26 -17.16 -21.01
N GLY A 168 5.00 -18.40 -21.38
CA GLY A 168 4.20 -19.32 -20.58
C GLY A 168 4.82 -19.56 -19.21
N LYS A 169 6.11 -19.87 -19.16
CA LYS A 169 6.83 -20.10 -17.91
C LYS A 169 6.91 -18.86 -17.04
N TYR A 170 7.19 -17.71 -17.64
CA TYR A 170 7.17 -16.43 -16.93
C TYR A 170 5.84 -16.20 -16.21
N ARG A 171 4.73 -16.35 -16.93
CA ARG A 171 3.38 -16.15 -16.36
C ARG A 171 3.05 -17.16 -15.27
N ALA A 172 3.47 -18.41 -15.43
CA ALA A 172 3.23 -19.44 -14.41
C ALA A 172 3.96 -19.10 -13.09
N TRP A 173 5.24 -18.74 -13.17
CA TRP A 173 6.02 -18.36 -11.99
C TRP A 173 5.53 -17.05 -11.36
N LEU A 174 5.25 -16.03 -12.17
CA LEU A 174 4.73 -14.76 -11.71
C LEU A 174 3.42 -14.94 -10.92
N SER A 175 2.47 -15.69 -11.52
CA SER A 175 1.16 -15.90 -10.90
C SER A 175 1.23 -16.78 -9.65
N LEU A 176 2.12 -17.79 -9.63
CA LEU A 176 2.36 -18.59 -8.43
C LEU A 176 2.90 -17.70 -7.31
N ALA A 177 3.92 -16.87 -7.61
CA ALA A 177 4.49 -15.92 -6.66
C ALA A 177 3.42 -15.00 -6.05
N GLN A 178 2.54 -14.44 -6.89
CA GLN A 178 1.43 -13.57 -6.43
C GLN A 178 0.49 -14.28 -5.45
N VAL A 179 0.12 -15.53 -5.76
CA VAL A 179 -0.80 -16.32 -4.92
C VAL A 179 -0.18 -16.66 -3.57
N VAL A 180 1.11 -17.02 -3.53
CA VAL A 180 1.79 -17.44 -2.29
C VAL A 180 2.38 -16.28 -1.50
N ALA A 181 2.47 -15.07 -2.06
CA ALA A 181 3.16 -13.91 -1.47
C ALA A 181 2.73 -13.60 -0.03
N LYS A 182 1.43 -13.67 0.24
CA LYS A 182 0.89 -13.34 1.56
C LYS A 182 1.20 -14.41 2.61
N SER A 183 1.17 -15.68 2.23
CA SER A 183 1.33 -16.82 3.17
C SER A 183 2.78 -17.27 3.29
N ARG A 184 3.56 -17.15 2.23
CA ARG A 184 4.95 -17.63 2.10
C ARG A 184 5.80 -16.63 1.31
N PRO A 185 6.11 -15.45 1.88
CA PRO A 185 6.82 -14.39 1.17
C PRO A 185 8.21 -14.79 0.66
N GLU A 186 8.94 -15.62 1.39
CA GLU A 186 10.26 -16.10 0.98
C GLU A 186 10.19 -16.99 -0.29
N GLU A 187 9.17 -17.84 -0.38
CA GLU A 187 8.90 -18.64 -1.58
C GLU A 187 8.51 -17.74 -2.75
N ALA A 188 7.60 -16.77 -2.49
CA ALA A 188 7.18 -15.82 -3.51
C ALA A 188 8.35 -15.01 -4.09
N ILE A 189 9.29 -14.58 -3.26
CA ILE A 189 10.51 -13.89 -3.71
C ILE A 189 11.30 -14.77 -4.65
N THR A 190 11.48 -16.05 -4.33
CA THR A 190 12.18 -17.00 -5.18
C THR A 190 11.46 -17.19 -6.52
N ASP A 191 10.15 -17.32 -6.50
CA ASP A 191 9.31 -17.48 -7.68
C ASP A 191 9.33 -16.24 -8.59
N TYR A 192 9.30 -15.01 -7.99
CA TYR A 192 9.51 -13.76 -8.72
C TYR A 192 10.89 -13.69 -9.37
N GLN A 193 11.94 -14.10 -8.68
CA GLN A 193 13.30 -14.15 -9.23
C GLN A 193 13.42 -15.14 -10.38
N LEU A 194 12.71 -16.29 -10.32
CA LEU A 194 12.62 -17.23 -11.43
C LEU A 194 11.88 -16.59 -12.62
N ALA A 195 10.77 -15.90 -12.40
CA ALA A 195 10.07 -15.17 -13.45
C ALA A 195 10.99 -14.12 -14.11
N ALA A 196 11.69 -13.29 -13.31
CA ALA A 196 12.64 -12.31 -13.80
C ALA A 196 13.80 -12.95 -14.60
N SER A 197 14.26 -14.13 -14.22
CA SER A 197 15.32 -14.83 -14.95
C SER A 197 14.89 -15.30 -16.35
N ILE A 198 13.59 -15.55 -16.52
CA ILE A 198 13.00 -15.98 -17.80
C ILE A 198 12.74 -14.79 -18.72
N GLN A 199 12.20 -13.70 -18.17
CA GLN A 199 11.97 -12.43 -18.87
C GLN A 199 12.64 -11.26 -18.15
N PRO A 200 13.94 -11.00 -18.39
CA PRO A 200 14.72 -10.01 -17.65
C PRO A 200 14.31 -8.56 -17.89
N ASN A 201 13.50 -8.30 -18.92
CA ASN A 201 13.03 -6.94 -19.25
C ASN A 201 11.65 -6.61 -18.65
N GLU A 202 11.09 -7.54 -17.87
CA GLU A 202 9.83 -7.30 -17.18
C GLU A 202 10.08 -6.70 -15.79
N ILE A 203 9.47 -5.57 -15.53
CA ILE A 203 9.70 -4.82 -14.29
C ILE A 203 8.96 -5.42 -13.08
N GLU A 204 7.80 -6.01 -13.31
CA GLU A 204 6.88 -6.45 -12.26
C GLU A 204 7.50 -7.41 -11.24
N PRO A 205 8.27 -8.45 -11.63
CA PRO A 205 8.89 -9.35 -10.66
C PRO A 205 9.85 -8.63 -9.71
N HIS A 206 10.60 -7.65 -10.22
CA HIS A 206 11.55 -6.86 -9.42
C HIS A 206 10.84 -5.94 -8.44
N LEU A 207 9.75 -5.27 -8.85
CA LEU A 207 8.93 -4.46 -7.97
C LEU A 207 8.30 -5.30 -6.85
N ALA A 208 7.73 -6.44 -7.21
CA ALA A 208 7.08 -7.32 -6.24
C ALA A 208 8.08 -7.94 -5.25
N ALA A 209 9.24 -8.42 -5.73
CA ALA A 209 10.30 -8.92 -4.86
C ALA A 209 10.85 -7.80 -3.94
N GLY A 210 11.08 -6.60 -4.48
CA GLY A 210 11.52 -5.44 -3.72
C GLY A 210 10.56 -5.11 -2.57
N LEU A 211 9.27 -5.08 -2.85
CA LEU A 211 8.24 -4.84 -1.83
C LEU A 211 8.22 -5.93 -0.73
N LEU A 212 8.34 -7.20 -1.11
CA LEU A 212 8.40 -8.29 -0.14
C LEU A 212 9.67 -8.24 0.72
N PHE A 213 10.83 -7.90 0.14
CA PHE A 213 12.06 -7.66 0.90
C PHE A 213 11.91 -6.47 1.85
N GLU A 214 11.29 -5.38 1.42
CA GLU A 214 11.01 -4.22 2.29
C GLU A 214 10.12 -4.61 3.48
N GLN A 215 9.04 -5.35 3.24
CA GLN A 215 8.14 -5.85 4.28
C GLN A 215 8.85 -6.79 5.27
N ALA A 216 9.83 -7.57 4.79
CA ALA A 216 10.68 -8.42 5.60
C ALA A 216 11.82 -7.67 6.31
N ASN A 217 11.91 -6.34 6.18
CA ASN A 217 13.00 -5.48 6.65
C ASN A 217 14.38 -5.83 6.07
N LYS A 218 14.43 -6.51 4.93
CA LYS A 218 15.65 -6.83 4.18
C LYS A 218 15.96 -5.68 3.20
N PHE A 219 16.27 -4.50 3.73
CA PHE A 219 16.35 -3.26 2.95
C PHE A 219 17.44 -3.25 1.88
N ILE A 220 18.55 -3.96 2.09
CA ILE A 220 19.63 -4.09 1.09
C ILE A 220 19.14 -4.87 -0.13
N ASP A 221 18.45 -5.99 0.10
CA ASP A 221 17.91 -6.81 -0.98
C ASP A 221 16.78 -6.08 -1.73
N ALA A 222 15.93 -5.35 -0.99
CA ALA A 222 14.90 -4.51 -1.57
C ALA A 222 15.49 -3.39 -2.46
N GLU A 223 16.55 -2.70 -2.00
CA GLU A 223 17.27 -1.68 -2.79
C GLU A 223 17.81 -2.27 -4.10
N ILE A 224 18.36 -3.47 -4.06
CA ILE A 224 18.87 -4.16 -5.26
C ILE A 224 17.73 -4.41 -6.26
N GLU A 225 16.60 -4.93 -5.80
CA GLU A 225 15.48 -5.25 -6.69
C GLU A 225 14.84 -3.98 -7.28
N TYR A 226 14.61 -2.93 -6.48
CA TYR A 226 14.10 -1.66 -7.01
C TYR A 226 15.07 -0.99 -8.00
N LYS A 227 16.39 -1.09 -7.79
CA LYS A 227 17.37 -0.60 -8.76
C LYS A 227 17.37 -1.38 -10.07
N LYS A 228 17.12 -2.70 -10.03
CA LYS A 228 16.90 -3.51 -11.24
C LYS A 228 15.64 -3.05 -11.96
N ALA A 229 14.55 -2.78 -11.24
CA ALA A 229 13.33 -2.22 -11.80
C ALA A 229 13.61 -0.89 -12.53
N LEU A 230 14.36 0.03 -11.90
CA LEU A 230 14.75 1.30 -12.52
C LEU A 230 15.71 1.15 -13.71
N ALA A 231 16.50 0.08 -13.76
CA ALA A 231 17.35 -0.21 -14.93
C ALA A 231 16.52 -0.65 -16.15
N ILE A 232 15.32 -1.20 -15.92
CA ILE A 232 14.37 -1.60 -16.98
C ILE A 232 13.50 -0.41 -17.37
N ASP A 233 12.92 0.28 -16.40
CA ASP A 233 12.12 1.49 -16.58
C ASP A 233 12.57 2.57 -15.60
N ALA A 234 13.35 3.53 -16.11
CA ALA A 234 13.91 4.63 -15.33
C ALA A 234 12.83 5.60 -14.76
N HIS A 235 11.59 5.54 -15.28
CA HIS A 235 10.46 6.39 -14.91
C HIS A 235 9.46 5.68 -13.98
N SER A 236 9.80 4.48 -13.50
CA SER A 236 8.91 3.72 -12.61
C SER A 236 8.68 4.41 -11.27
N SER A 237 7.50 5.01 -11.10
CA SER A 237 7.09 5.64 -9.84
C SER A 237 7.17 4.67 -8.66
N ASP A 238 6.74 3.42 -8.85
CA ASP A 238 6.74 2.41 -7.78
C ASP A 238 8.16 2.09 -7.29
N ALA A 239 9.12 1.96 -8.22
CA ALA A 239 10.51 1.71 -7.87
C ALA A 239 11.16 2.90 -7.16
N VAL A 240 10.89 4.13 -7.63
CA VAL A 240 11.38 5.36 -6.99
C VAL A 240 10.81 5.52 -5.59
N VAL A 241 9.50 5.31 -5.42
CA VAL A 241 8.84 5.41 -4.10
C VAL A 241 9.37 4.33 -3.16
N GLY A 242 9.55 3.09 -3.63
CA GLY A 242 10.15 2.02 -2.86
C GLY A 242 11.57 2.36 -2.38
N LEU A 243 12.43 2.87 -3.26
CA LEU A 243 13.78 3.34 -2.89
C LEU A 243 13.73 4.50 -1.91
N ALA A 244 12.85 5.48 -2.13
CA ALA A 244 12.71 6.61 -1.21
C ALA A 244 12.31 6.15 0.20
N ASN A 245 11.38 5.20 0.32
CA ASN A 245 11.00 4.61 1.61
C ASN A 245 12.19 3.94 2.32
N ILE A 246 13.00 3.16 1.58
CA ILE A 246 14.18 2.49 2.12
C ILE A 246 15.22 3.51 2.57
N TYR A 247 15.49 4.52 1.74
CA TYR A 247 16.46 5.57 2.04
C TYR A 247 16.04 6.42 3.24
N MET A 248 14.74 6.74 3.37
CA MET A 248 14.20 7.42 4.55
C MET A 248 14.43 6.61 5.83
N ARG A 249 14.20 5.29 5.80
CA ARG A 249 14.44 4.40 6.96
C ARG A 249 15.92 4.32 7.35
N GLY A 250 16.82 4.50 6.39
CA GLY A 250 18.27 4.51 6.57
C GLY A 250 18.87 5.90 6.81
N ASP A 251 18.06 6.93 7.04
CA ASP A 251 18.46 8.34 7.18
C ASP A 251 19.25 8.86 5.95
N ARG A 252 19.07 8.23 4.77
CA ARG A 252 19.70 8.58 3.47
C ARG A 252 18.80 9.54 2.68
N PHE A 253 18.42 10.64 3.31
CA PHE A 253 17.40 11.57 2.79
C PHE A 253 17.79 12.22 1.45
N SER A 254 19.07 12.61 1.29
CA SER A 254 19.54 13.26 0.05
C SER A 254 19.40 12.34 -1.19
N GLU A 255 19.59 11.03 -1.01
CA GLU A 255 19.44 10.06 -2.08
C GLU A 255 17.94 9.87 -2.44
N ALA A 256 17.07 9.81 -1.43
CA ALA A 256 15.63 9.79 -1.64
C ALA A 256 15.14 11.04 -2.37
N GLU A 257 15.62 12.22 -1.97
CA GLU A 257 15.29 13.50 -2.58
C GLU A 257 15.67 13.52 -4.07
N GLU A 258 16.88 13.06 -4.43
CA GLU A 258 17.35 13.07 -5.82
C GLU A 258 16.40 12.30 -6.75
N TYR A 259 15.99 11.08 -6.35
CA TYR A 259 15.07 10.28 -7.14
C TYR A 259 13.66 10.89 -7.23
N LEU A 260 13.13 11.38 -6.10
CA LEU A 260 11.78 11.94 -6.05
C LEU A 260 11.68 13.28 -6.80
N ARG A 261 12.73 14.11 -6.78
CA ARG A 261 12.72 15.36 -7.56
C ARG A 261 12.61 15.10 -9.06
N LYS A 262 13.39 14.16 -9.60
CA LYS A 262 13.28 13.77 -11.01
C LYS A 262 11.87 13.30 -11.34
N LEU A 263 11.29 12.46 -10.49
CA LEU A 263 9.95 11.94 -10.68
C LEU A 263 8.88 13.04 -10.65
N VAL A 264 8.98 14.00 -9.72
CA VAL A 264 8.06 15.16 -9.64
C VAL A 264 8.23 16.11 -10.85
N GLU A 265 9.45 16.27 -11.37
CA GLU A 265 9.70 17.05 -12.59
C GLU A 265 9.03 16.42 -13.82
N GLU A 266 9.03 15.10 -13.92
CA GLU A 266 8.38 14.33 -14.98
C GLU A 266 6.85 14.29 -14.83
N HIS A 267 6.37 14.18 -13.60
CA HIS A 267 4.94 14.08 -13.26
C HIS A 267 4.48 15.23 -12.35
N PRO A 268 4.51 16.49 -12.78
CA PRO A 268 4.27 17.65 -11.91
C PRO A 268 2.83 17.72 -11.36
N GLN A 269 1.91 16.95 -11.91
CA GLN A 269 0.51 16.86 -11.47
C GLN A 269 0.23 15.61 -10.65
N SER A 270 1.24 14.85 -10.25
CA SER A 270 1.08 13.67 -9.39
C SER A 270 1.11 14.07 -7.92
N ALA A 271 -0.04 13.93 -7.24
CA ALA A 271 -0.14 14.19 -5.82
C ALA A 271 0.71 13.24 -4.96
N PRO A 272 0.70 11.91 -5.18
CA PRO A 272 1.49 10.97 -4.38
C PRO A 272 2.99 11.27 -4.38
N GLU A 273 3.55 11.61 -5.54
CA GLU A 273 4.98 11.87 -5.71
C GLU A 273 5.41 13.16 -5.00
N ARG A 274 4.61 14.23 -5.10
CA ARG A 274 4.83 15.47 -4.35
C ARG A 274 4.75 15.26 -2.84
N ILE A 275 3.79 14.46 -2.38
CA ILE A 275 3.63 14.14 -0.97
C ILE A 275 4.86 13.39 -0.46
N GLN A 276 5.37 12.41 -1.21
CA GLN A 276 6.58 11.69 -0.84
C GLN A 276 7.81 12.59 -0.81
N LEU A 277 7.98 13.45 -1.82
CA LEU A 277 9.07 14.43 -1.83
C LEU A 277 8.97 15.36 -0.61
N GLY A 278 7.79 15.85 -0.29
CA GLY A 278 7.56 16.70 0.86
C GLY A 278 7.94 16.03 2.19
N ARG A 279 7.61 14.75 2.36
CA ARG A 279 8.00 13.95 3.53
C ARG A 279 9.51 13.80 3.66
N VAL A 280 10.20 13.49 2.55
CA VAL A 280 11.67 13.38 2.52
C VAL A 280 12.31 14.70 2.89
N LEU A 281 11.88 15.81 2.28
CA LEU A 281 12.41 17.14 2.57
C LEU A 281 12.22 17.53 4.04
N ALA A 282 11.05 17.22 4.60
CA ALA A 282 10.77 17.46 6.02
C ALA A 282 11.69 16.63 6.93
N ALA A 283 11.90 15.35 6.62
CA ALA A 283 12.78 14.45 7.37
C ALA A 283 14.26 14.87 7.29
N GLU A 284 14.70 15.42 6.15
CA GLU A 284 16.03 15.98 5.96
C GLU A 284 16.26 17.29 6.73
N GLY A 285 15.17 17.92 7.21
CA GLY A 285 15.21 19.22 7.89
C GLY A 285 15.00 20.41 6.96
N LYS A 286 14.70 20.19 5.67
CA LYS A 286 14.28 21.22 4.70
C LYS A 286 12.78 21.50 4.85
N THR A 287 12.39 21.90 6.07
CA THR A 287 10.97 21.92 6.51
C THR A 287 10.08 22.80 5.63
N GLU A 288 10.52 24.02 5.27
CA GLU A 288 9.74 24.93 4.43
C GLU A 288 9.50 24.35 3.02
N ALA A 289 10.51 23.72 2.43
CA ALA A 289 10.37 23.06 1.15
C ALA A 289 9.45 21.84 1.25
N GLY A 290 9.55 21.08 2.34
CA GLY A 290 8.66 19.96 2.64
C GLY A 290 7.20 20.39 2.75
N ILE A 291 6.90 21.45 3.50
CA ILE A 291 5.55 22.04 3.61
C ILE A 291 5.03 22.45 2.23
N ALA A 292 5.86 23.09 1.40
CA ALA A 292 5.45 23.54 0.07
C ALA A 292 5.05 22.37 -0.85
N GLU A 293 5.82 21.29 -0.87
CA GLU A 293 5.50 20.11 -1.69
C GLU A 293 4.28 19.36 -1.15
N LEU A 294 4.14 19.19 0.16
CA LEU A 294 2.95 18.58 0.78
C LEU A 294 1.69 19.38 0.45
N GLN A 295 1.73 20.72 0.57
CA GLN A 295 0.61 21.58 0.21
C GLN A 295 0.28 21.53 -1.28
N ALA A 296 1.29 21.41 -2.15
CA ALA A 296 1.07 21.22 -3.58
C ALA A 296 0.39 19.87 -3.86
N GLY A 297 0.82 18.82 -3.19
CA GLY A 297 0.17 17.50 -3.27
C GLY A 297 -1.27 17.52 -2.79
N MET A 298 -1.56 18.17 -1.65
CA MET A 298 -2.93 18.35 -1.14
C MET A 298 -3.85 19.10 -2.12
N LYS A 299 -3.34 20.10 -2.83
CA LYS A 299 -4.13 20.82 -3.84
C LYS A 299 -4.52 19.93 -5.03
N LEU A 300 -3.68 18.96 -5.36
CA LEU A 300 -3.92 17.99 -6.44
C LEU A 300 -4.87 16.86 -6.01
N ALA A 301 -4.82 16.44 -4.75
CA ALA A 301 -5.67 15.42 -4.16
C ALA A 301 -6.33 15.96 -2.87
N PRO A 302 -7.32 16.86 -2.97
CA PRO A 302 -8.03 17.39 -1.81
C PRO A 302 -8.86 16.29 -1.16
N GLY A 303 -8.74 16.14 0.17
CA GLY A 303 -9.49 15.17 0.96
C GLY A 303 -8.66 14.01 1.51
N ASP A 304 -7.34 13.96 1.28
CA ASP A 304 -6.46 13.06 2.03
C ASP A 304 -6.20 13.63 3.42
N GLU A 305 -7.04 13.23 4.37
CA GLU A 305 -6.98 13.68 5.77
C GLU A 305 -5.65 13.33 6.45
N THR A 306 -5.01 12.24 6.01
CA THR A 306 -3.69 11.85 6.55
C THR A 306 -2.65 12.90 6.20
N VAL A 307 -2.63 13.34 4.94
CA VAL A 307 -1.71 14.37 4.48
C VAL A 307 -2.06 15.72 5.10
N GLN A 308 -3.34 16.05 5.25
CA GLN A 308 -3.76 17.28 5.94
C GLN A 308 -3.25 17.32 7.39
N ARG A 309 -3.34 16.22 8.12
CA ARG A 309 -2.80 16.08 9.48
C ARG A 309 -1.28 16.24 9.50
N GLU A 310 -0.57 15.55 8.60
CA GLU A 310 0.89 15.67 8.46
C GLU A 310 1.34 17.11 8.20
N VAL A 311 0.65 17.82 7.32
CA VAL A 311 0.95 19.24 7.03
C VAL A 311 0.72 20.11 8.25
N ALA A 312 -0.39 19.92 8.96
CA ALA A 312 -0.69 20.70 10.16
C ALA A 312 0.36 20.47 11.26
N GLU A 313 0.76 19.22 11.51
CA GLU A 313 1.78 18.85 12.48
C GLU A 313 3.16 19.39 12.08
N LEU A 314 3.53 19.30 10.80
CA LEU A 314 4.79 19.82 10.28
C LEU A 314 4.83 21.35 10.40
N CYS A 315 3.75 22.05 10.07
CA CYS A 315 3.62 23.48 10.23
C CYS A 315 3.77 23.88 11.71
N ALA A 316 3.14 23.15 12.63
CA ALA A 316 3.26 23.41 14.07
C ALA A 316 4.72 23.22 14.55
N THR A 317 5.39 22.17 14.11
CA THR A 317 6.80 21.88 14.46
C THR A 317 7.76 22.93 13.89
N ALA A 318 7.46 23.44 12.69
CA ALA A 318 8.19 24.52 12.05
C ALA A 318 7.93 25.91 12.64
N GLY A 319 7.02 26.03 13.61
CA GLY A 319 6.60 27.30 14.16
C GLY A 319 5.66 28.10 13.26
N ARG A 320 5.17 27.51 12.15
CA ARG A 320 4.19 28.12 11.25
C ARG A 320 2.77 27.93 11.83
N ASN A 321 2.59 28.49 13.02
CA ASN A 321 1.38 28.28 13.81
C ASN A 321 0.11 28.83 13.14
N ASP A 322 0.22 29.80 12.25
CA ASP A 322 -0.86 30.31 11.39
C ASP A 322 -1.39 29.24 10.43
N LEU A 323 -0.49 28.51 9.76
CA LEU A 323 -0.84 27.43 8.85
C LEU A 323 -1.31 26.18 9.61
N ALA A 324 -0.66 25.88 10.74
CA ALA A 324 -1.07 24.78 11.61
C ALA A 324 -2.51 25.00 12.14
N GLU A 325 -2.85 26.19 12.61
CA GLU A 325 -4.20 26.54 13.03
C GLU A 325 -5.22 26.31 11.91
N ALA A 326 -4.92 26.78 10.67
CA ALA A 326 -5.82 26.60 9.54
C ALA A 326 -6.08 25.13 9.26
N GLY A 327 -5.03 24.31 9.19
CA GLY A 327 -5.16 22.86 8.94
C GLY A 327 -5.90 22.13 10.07
N TYR A 328 -5.58 22.43 11.35
CA TYR A 328 -6.28 21.81 12.47
C TYR A 328 -7.75 22.23 12.56
N ARG A 329 -8.12 23.47 12.20
CA ARG A 329 -9.52 23.89 12.17
C ARG A 329 -10.34 23.09 11.16
N GLU A 330 -9.82 22.83 9.98
CA GLU A 330 -10.48 22.01 8.98
C GLU A 330 -10.66 20.57 9.48
N LEU A 331 -9.61 19.98 10.07
CA LEU A 331 -9.66 18.62 10.62
C LEU A 331 -10.61 18.50 11.81
N VAL A 332 -10.63 19.47 12.73
CA VAL A 332 -11.57 19.51 13.85
C VAL A 332 -13.02 19.65 13.37
N ALA A 333 -13.25 20.40 12.30
CA ALA A 333 -14.60 20.54 11.72
C ALA A 333 -15.09 19.20 11.13
N ALA A 334 -14.19 18.39 10.54
CA ALA A 334 -14.50 17.06 10.03
C ALA A 334 -14.63 16.03 11.17
N HIS A 335 -13.79 16.12 12.19
CA HIS A 335 -13.68 15.16 13.29
C HIS A 335 -13.81 15.85 14.68
N PRO A 336 -14.99 16.37 15.05
CA PRO A 336 -15.19 17.16 16.27
C PRO A 336 -15.03 16.36 17.58
N ASN A 337 -14.87 15.05 17.50
CA ASN A 337 -14.66 14.17 18.66
C ASN A 337 -13.21 13.61 18.72
N ASP A 338 -12.28 14.14 17.94
CA ASP A 338 -10.87 13.77 18.00
C ASP A 338 -10.11 14.67 18.98
N ALA A 339 -9.74 14.11 20.13
CA ALA A 339 -9.06 14.83 21.21
C ALA A 339 -7.67 15.35 20.78
N GLU A 340 -6.97 14.64 19.91
CA GLU A 340 -5.62 14.99 19.47
C GLU A 340 -5.64 16.17 18.51
N LEU A 341 -6.67 16.29 17.69
CA LEU A 341 -6.86 17.45 16.81
C LEU A 341 -7.18 18.70 17.60
N HIS A 342 -8.03 18.60 18.64
CA HIS A 342 -8.31 19.72 19.55
C HIS A 342 -7.05 20.15 20.32
N ASP A 343 -6.21 19.21 20.73
CA ASP A 343 -4.92 19.51 21.38
C ASP A 343 -3.96 20.23 20.41
N GLY A 344 -3.81 19.72 19.18
CA GLY A 344 -3.01 20.34 18.13
C GLY A 344 -3.45 21.76 17.81
N LEU A 345 -4.76 21.99 17.66
CA LEU A 345 -5.35 23.31 17.47
C LEU A 345 -5.09 24.22 18.67
N GLY A 346 -5.29 23.70 19.87
CA GLY A 346 -5.05 24.43 21.11
C GLY A 346 -3.60 24.89 21.25
N LYS A 347 -2.64 24.03 20.93
CA LYS A 347 -1.20 24.35 20.90
C LYS A 347 -0.88 25.43 19.87
N ALA A 348 -1.36 25.28 18.64
CA ALA A 348 -1.13 26.27 17.57
C ALA A 348 -1.69 27.66 17.97
N LEU A 349 -2.83 27.70 18.63
CA LEU A 349 -3.44 28.92 19.16
C LEU A 349 -2.64 29.52 20.33
N LEU A 350 -2.11 28.69 21.24
CA LEU A 350 -1.24 29.12 22.33
C LEU A 350 0.00 29.84 21.83
N PHE A 351 0.70 29.25 20.86
CA PHE A 351 1.89 29.86 20.27
C PHE A 351 1.59 31.20 19.58
N GLN A 352 0.36 31.41 19.11
CA GLN A 352 -0.09 32.66 18.54
C GLN A 352 -0.64 33.66 19.60
N LYS A 353 -0.58 33.31 20.89
CA LYS A 353 -1.14 34.10 21.99
C LYS A 353 -2.67 34.27 21.95
N LYS A 354 -3.36 33.39 21.26
CA LYS A 354 -4.82 33.31 21.24
C LYS A 354 -5.33 32.45 22.41
N SER A 355 -4.90 32.79 23.64
CA SER A 355 -5.02 31.92 24.82
C SER A 355 -6.45 31.57 25.19
N ALA A 356 -7.41 32.47 24.94
CA ALA A 356 -8.84 32.21 25.25
C ALA A 356 -9.46 31.17 24.31
N GLU A 357 -9.07 31.14 23.03
CA GLU A 357 -9.49 30.10 22.08
C GLU A 357 -8.77 28.77 22.38
N ALA A 358 -7.47 28.85 22.66
CA ALA A 358 -6.69 27.71 23.06
C ALA A 358 -7.27 26.97 24.27
N GLN A 359 -7.67 27.72 25.31
CA GLN A 359 -8.29 27.16 26.51
C GLN A 359 -9.59 26.39 26.18
N LYS A 360 -10.39 26.88 25.23
CA LYS A 360 -11.64 26.20 24.82
C LYS A 360 -11.31 24.86 24.16
N GLU A 361 -10.40 24.87 23.18
CA GLU A 361 -10.03 23.67 22.43
C GLU A 361 -9.37 22.63 23.34
N LEU A 362 -8.42 23.03 24.18
CA LEU A 362 -7.77 22.12 25.13
C LEU A 362 -8.74 21.59 26.20
N THR A 363 -9.77 22.38 26.60
CA THR A 363 -10.83 21.87 27.46
C THR A 363 -11.66 20.78 26.77
N ILE A 364 -11.89 20.87 25.45
CA ILE A 364 -12.58 19.83 24.69
C ILE A 364 -11.67 18.59 24.62
N SER A 365 -10.39 18.77 24.29
CA SER A 365 -9.42 17.69 24.22
C SER A 365 -9.41 16.83 25.49
N VAL A 366 -9.24 17.45 26.67
CA VAL A 366 -9.19 16.70 27.95
C VAL A 366 -10.55 16.12 28.38
N LYS A 367 -11.66 16.63 27.87
CA LYS A 367 -12.99 16.02 28.08
C LYS A 367 -13.17 14.78 27.23
N LEU A 368 -12.70 14.81 25.98
CA LEU A 368 -12.79 13.67 25.05
C LEU A 368 -11.83 12.56 25.46
N LYS A 369 -10.63 12.90 25.94
CA LYS A 369 -9.58 11.95 26.33
C LYS A 369 -9.03 12.32 27.72
N PRO A 370 -9.68 11.91 28.81
CA PRO A 370 -9.31 12.28 30.18
C PRO A 370 -7.95 11.75 30.65
N ASP A 371 -7.37 10.79 29.96
CA ASP A 371 -6.04 10.22 30.20
C ASP A 371 -4.92 10.90 29.39
N TYR A 372 -5.25 11.96 28.65
CA TYR A 372 -4.28 12.70 27.84
C TYR A 372 -3.50 13.72 28.68
N GLY A 373 -2.50 13.24 29.40
CA GLY A 373 -1.77 14.03 30.39
C GLY A 373 -1.08 15.29 29.84
N ASP A 374 -0.59 15.27 28.60
CA ASP A 374 0.07 16.43 27.99
C ASP A 374 -0.91 17.56 27.67
N ALA A 375 -2.11 17.26 27.22
CA ALA A 375 -3.16 18.24 26.96
C ALA A 375 -3.56 19.04 28.23
N TYR A 376 -3.51 18.41 29.40
CA TYR A 376 -3.72 19.12 30.67
C TYR A 376 -2.64 20.15 30.97
N TYR A 377 -1.39 19.90 30.55
CA TYR A 377 -0.31 20.87 30.73
C TYR A 377 -0.52 22.10 29.85
N ASP A 378 -0.88 21.89 28.59
CA ASP A 378 -1.17 22.97 27.66
C ASP A 378 -2.43 23.75 28.08
N LEU A 379 -3.44 23.06 28.60
CA LEU A 379 -4.63 23.69 29.20
C LEU A 379 -4.26 24.59 30.39
N ALA A 380 -3.35 24.14 31.26
CA ALA A 380 -2.90 24.95 32.38
C ALA A 380 -2.16 26.22 31.92
N PHE A 381 -1.39 26.18 30.85
CA PHE A 381 -0.77 27.35 30.26
C PHE A 381 -1.81 28.32 29.68
N ALA A 382 -2.75 27.80 28.87
CA ALA A 382 -3.82 28.63 28.31
C ALA A 382 -4.64 29.31 29.41
N ALA A 383 -5.02 28.58 30.45
CA ALA A 383 -5.77 29.06 31.58
C ALA A 383 -4.96 30.07 32.42
N ASN A 384 -3.66 29.92 32.55
CA ASN A 384 -2.79 30.89 33.21
C ASN A 384 -2.77 32.23 32.47
N ASP A 385 -2.66 32.22 31.15
CA ASP A 385 -2.66 33.41 30.32
C ASP A 385 -4.03 34.15 30.41
N THR A 386 -5.12 33.41 30.49
CA THR A 386 -6.48 33.97 30.67
C THR A 386 -6.82 34.32 32.12
N LYS A 387 -5.90 34.04 33.06
CA LYS A 387 -6.06 34.26 34.52
C LYS A 387 -7.16 33.39 35.16
N ASP A 388 -7.48 32.26 34.53
CA ASP A 388 -8.40 31.25 35.08
C ASP A 388 -7.65 30.29 36.00
N TYR A 389 -7.23 30.81 37.16
CA TYR A 389 -6.40 30.08 38.11
C TYR A 389 -7.04 28.79 38.67
N PRO A 390 -8.36 28.71 38.88
CA PRO A 390 -9.01 27.45 39.22
C PRO A 390 -8.78 26.35 38.18
N THR A 391 -8.90 26.69 36.91
CA THR A 391 -8.63 25.74 35.81
C THR A 391 -7.15 25.36 35.76
N VAL A 392 -6.21 26.29 36.01
CA VAL A 392 -4.76 25.98 36.12
C VAL A 392 -4.54 24.86 37.15
N ILE A 393 -5.10 25.05 38.36
CA ILE A 393 -4.90 24.08 39.45
C ILE A 393 -5.52 22.75 39.11
N GLY A 394 -6.76 22.70 38.61
CA GLY A 394 -7.45 21.47 38.26
C GLY A 394 -6.75 20.68 37.15
N ALA A 395 -6.26 21.38 36.13
CA ALA A 395 -5.51 20.75 35.02
C ALA A 395 -4.17 20.18 35.51
N LEU A 396 -3.41 20.93 36.32
CA LEU A 396 -2.13 20.42 36.85
C LEU A 396 -2.34 19.27 37.84
N ASP A 397 -3.42 19.25 38.61
CA ASP A 397 -3.77 18.13 39.49
C ASP A 397 -4.14 16.85 38.70
N ALA A 398 -4.87 17.01 37.60
CA ALA A 398 -5.21 15.92 36.71
C ALA A 398 -3.94 15.34 36.05
N ARG A 399 -3.10 16.22 35.50
CA ARG A 399 -1.81 15.84 34.91
C ARG A 399 -0.91 15.10 35.91
N ALA A 400 -0.82 15.59 37.14
CA ALA A 400 0.04 14.96 38.16
C ALA A 400 -0.36 13.52 38.48
N LYS A 401 -1.65 13.19 38.42
CA LYS A 401 -2.16 11.84 38.60
C LYS A 401 -1.78 10.90 37.45
N LEU A 402 -1.62 11.43 36.25
CA LEU A 402 -1.32 10.65 35.02
C LEU A 402 0.17 10.51 34.78
N LEU A 403 0.92 11.61 34.87
CA LEU A 403 2.33 11.69 34.45
C LEU A 403 3.28 12.08 35.58
N GLY A 404 2.76 12.29 36.79
CA GLY A 404 3.55 12.78 37.91
C GLY A 404 3.86 14.28 37.85
N GLU A 405 4.56 14.75 38.85
CA GLU A 405 4.91 16.17 39.02
C GLU A 405 6.26 16.51 38.36
N THR A 406 6.37 17.73 37.85
CA THR A 406 7.61 18.33 37.38
C THR A 406 7.89 19.63 38.14
N PRO A 407 9.12 20.17 38.11
CA PRO A 407 9.37 21.48 38.74
C PRO A 407 8.39 22.57 38.29
N MET A 408 8.13 22.63 36.97
CA MET A 408 7.24 23.67 36.43
C MET A 408 5.79 23.50 36.83
N THR A 409 5.28 22.28 37.06
CA THR A 409 3.92 22.06 37.55
C THR A 409 3.75 22.60 38.97
N TYR A 410 4.74 22.41 39.85
CA TYR A 410 4.74 23.03 41.17
C TYR A 410 4.78 24.57 41.10
N PHE A 411 5.64 25.13 40.24
CA PHE A 411 5.77 26.59 40.10
C PHE A 411 4.47 27.24 39.60
N LEU A 412 3.87 26.69 38.53
CA LEU A 412 2.62 27.19 37.96
C LEU A 412 1.46 27.10 38.99
N ARG A 413 1.36 25.95 39.69
CA ARG A 413 0.35 25.74 40.70
C ARG A 413 0.53 26.70 41.90
N ALA A 414 1.81 26.92 42.31
CA ALA A 414 2.12 27.90 43.35
C ALA A 414 1.69 29.30 42.95
N SER A 415 2.01 29.72 41.72
CA SER A 415 1.63 31.00 41.15
C SER A 415 0.09 31.17 41.10
N ALA A 416 -0.62 30.12 40.67
CA ALA A 416 -2.08 30.14 40.64
C ALA A 416 -2.70 30.32 42.05
N TYR A 417 -2.21 29.55 43.03
CA TYR A 417 -2.66 29.74 44.44
C TYR A 417 -2.31 31.13 45.00
N ASP A 418 -1.17 31.66 44.63
CA ASP A 418 -0.77 33.01 45.06
C ASP A 418 -1.72 34.09 44.50
N HIS A 419 -2.07 34.02 43.22
CA HIS A 419 -3.05 34.92 42.62
C HIS A 419 -4.45 34.80 43.26
N LEU A 420 -4.84 33.60 43.67
CA LEU A 420 -6.06 33.34 44.42
C LEU A 420 -5.99 33.76 45.91
N ARG A 421 -4.82 34.28 46.36
CA ARG A 421 -4.49 34.64 47.72
C ARG A 421 -4.51 33.48 48.71
N ASP A 422 -4.40 32.22 48.21
CA ASP A 422 -4.19 31.05 49.06
C ASP A 422 -2.70 30.89 49.35
N TYR A 423 -2.20 31.77 50.19
CA TYR A 423 -0.77 31.86 50.50
C TYR A 423 -0.22 30.56 51.14
N LYS A 424 -1.08 29.81 51.85
CA LYS A 424 -0.67 28.57 52.49
C LYS A 424 -0.32 27.50 51.44
N ARG A 425 -1.21 27.29 50.46
CA ARG A 425 -0.94 26.32 49.37
C ARG A 425 0.12 26.84 48.40
N ALA A 426 0.17 28.13 48.13
CA ALA A 426 1.23 28.75 47.34
C ALA A 426 2.61 28.48 47.94
N ALA A 427 2.81 28.75 49.25
CA ALA A 427 4.09 28.50 49.92
C ALA A 427 4.53 27.03 49.85
N VAL A 428 3.61 26.08 50.09
CA VAL A 428 3.91 24.63 49.97
C VAL A 428 4.41 24.28 48.58
N ASN A 429 3.73 24.76 47.51
CA ASN A 429 4.15 24.43 46.14
C ASN A 429 5.43 25.16 45.73
N PHE A 430 5.70 26.40 46.16
CA PHE A 430 7.00 27.04 45.91
C PHE A 430 8.16 26.30 46.61
N HIS A 431 7.95 25.82 47.84
CA HIS A 431 8.98 25.00 48.49
C HIS A 431 9.25 23.68 47.78
N LEU A 432 8.18 23.00 47.31
CA LEU A 432 8.33 21.77 46.50
C LEU A 432 9.05 22.08 45.21
N PHE A 433 8.70 23.18 44.52
CA PHE A 433 9.41 23.62 43.32
C PHE A 433 10.91 23.78 43.58
N LEU A 434 11.28 24.60 44.59
CA LEU A 434 12.69 24.87 44.92
C LEU A 434 13.45 23.60 45.29
N LYS A 435 12.78 22.65 45.95
CA LYS A 435 13.39 21.34 46.31
C LYS A 435 13.76 20.52 45.11
N VAL A 436 12.97 20.56 44.03
CA VAL A 436 13.15 19.70 42.83
C VAL A 436 13.79 20.43 41.66
N ALA A 437 13.77 21.75 41.62
CA ALA A 437 14.35 22.57 40.55
C ALA A 437 15.88 22.47 40.46
N ASN A 438 16.56 22.38 41.61
CA ASN A 438 17.98 22.11 41.71
C ASN A 438 18.87 22.97 40.79
N GLY A 439 18.61 24.29 40.73
CA GLY A 439 19.38 25.25 39.93
C GLY A 439 19.11 25.24 38.42
N LYS A 440 18.15 24.45 37.96
CA LYS A 440 17.81 24.33 36.51
C LYS A 440 16.93 25.46 36.00
N TYR A 441 16.28 26.23 36.90
CA TYR A 441 15.33 27.27 36.59
C TYR A 441 15.62 28.57 37.34
N PRO A 442 16.78 29.22 37.09
CA PRO A 442 17.28 30.31 37.95
C PRO A 442 16.30 31.49 38.12
N ASP A 443 15.60 31.87 37.05
CA ASP A 443 14.62 32.95 37.08
C ASP A 443 13.40 32.61 37.94
N GLN A 444 12.86 31.42 37.77
CA GLN A 444 11.70 30.93 38.53
C GLN A 444 12.08 30.64 39.99
N GLU A 445 13.30 30.15 40.23
CA GLU A 445 13.85 29.91 41.59
C GLU A 445 13.99 31.23 42.32
N TRP A 446 14.52 32.27 41.67
CA TRP A 446 14.57 33.62 42.19
C TRP A 446 13.18 34.17 42.53
N GLN A 447 12.23 34.06 41.58
CA GLN A 447 10.82 34.50 41.77
C GLN A 447 10.17 33.77 42.95
N ALA A 448 10.28 32.45 43.02
CA ALA A 448 9.73 31.64 44.10
C ALA A 448 10.31 32.04 45.46
N THR A 449 11.65 32.20 45.56
CA THR A 449 12.34 32.58 46.80
C THR A 449 11.86 33.95 47.30
N HIS A 450 11.82 34.97 46.42
CA HIS A 450 11.41 36.31 46.80
C HIS A 450 9.93 36.38 47.15
N ARG A 451 9.08 35.58 46.45
CA ARG A 451 7.66 35.54 46.76
C ARG A 451 7.38 34.88 48.11
N LEU A 452 8.12 33.81 48.47
CA LEU A 452 8.02 33.14 49.76
C LEU A 452 8.26 34.11 50.91
N ILE A 453 9.31 34.97 50.83
CA ILE A 453 9.60 35.99 51.86
C ILE A 453 8.37 36.89 52.13
N THR A 454 7.60 37.18 51.08
CA THR A 454 6.43 38.09 51.17
C THR A 454 5.20 37.38 51.72
N ILE A 455 4.91 36.15 51.27
CA ILE A 455 3.68 35.44 51.63
C ILE A 455 3.75 34.79 53.00
N GLU A 456 4.94 34.37 53.47
CA GLU A 456 5.15 33.79 54.78
C GLU A 456 5.08 34.83 55.92
N LYS A 457 5.37 36.11 55.62
CA LYS A 457 5.17 37.22 56.56
C LYS A 457 3.71 37.59 56.75
N LYS A 458 2.81 37.09 55.84
CA LYS A 458 1.36 37.37 55.88
C LYS A 458 0.58 36.25 56.58
N LYS A 459 1.24 35.23 57.06
CA LYS A 459 0.70 34.18 57.92
C LYS A 459 0.64 34.69 59.36
#